data_b0f3292f786838f94c3492d1873a41b8
#
_entry.id   b0f3292f786838f94c3492d1873a41b8
#
_cell.length_a   1.000
_cell.length_b   1.000
_cell.length_c   1.000
_cell.angle_alpha   90.00
_cell.angle_beta   90.00
_cell.angle_gamma   90.00
#
_symmetry.space_group_name_H-M   'P 1'
#
loop_
_entity.id
_entity.type
_entity.pdbx_description
1 polymer ?
#
loop_
_entity_poly.entity_id
_entity_poly.type
_entity_poly.pdbx_seq_one_letter_code
_entity_poly.pdbx_strand_id
1 'polypeptide(L)'
;GVAGNGQTQLLEILGGYPPAGAKLSGEIRLKGAALPLKGSDARARRRAGIGHVPEDRQVEGLIMDFTAWENAAFGYHDAPEFQNGLLMDNAAIRADAIGKIKRFDVRPPNPDLAAKNFSGGNQQKIVVAREVERNPDLLLIGQPTRGVDIGAIEFIHKPIIALRDQGKAILLVSV
;
A
#
# COMPACT_ATOMS: atom_id res chain seq x y z
N GLY A 1 -7.36 -17.72 -9.70
CA GLY A 1 -6.39 -18.19 -10.71
C GLY A 1 -5.42 -19.18 -10.10
N VAL A 2 -4.64 -19.86 -10.94
CA VAL A 2 -3.60 -20.78 -10.45
C VAL A 2 -2.33 -19.97 -10.16
N ALA A 3 -1.68 -20.21 -9.03
CA ALA A 3 -0.43 -19.56 -8.66
C ALA A 3 0.67 -19.79 -9.74
N GLY A 4 1.57 -18.82 -9.91
CA GLY A 4 2.68 -18.94 -10.84
C GLY A 4 2.38 -18.59 -12.30
N ASN A 5 1.22 -18.00 -12.61
CA ASN A 5 0.83 -17.60 -13.96
C ASN A 5 0.97 -16.10 -14.23
N GLY A 6 1.96 -15.46 -13.65
CA GLY A 6 2.28 -14.05 -13.92
C GLY A 6 1.52 -13.02 -13.07
N GLN A 7 0.80 -13.44 -12.03
CA GLN A 7 0.02 -12.53 -11.18
C GLN A 7 0.91 -11.50 -10.46
N THR A 8 2.02 -11.98 -9.88
CA THR A 8 3.01 -11.12 -9.20
C THR A 8 3.58 -10.10 -10.17
N GLN A 9 4.02 -10.55 -11.36
CA GLN A 9 4.56 -9.68 -12.40
C GLN A 9 3.52 -8.64 -12.86
N LEU A 10 2.24 -9.01 -12.94
CA LEU A 10 1.18 -8.07 -13.26
C LEU A 10 1.06 -6.98 -12.21
N LEU A 11 1.06 -7.33 -10.91
CA LEU A 11 1.01 -6.35 -9.82
C LEU A 11 2.23 -5.43 -9.83
N GLU A 12 3.44 -5.98 -10.03
CA GLU A 12 4.68 -5.21 -10.11
C GLU A 12 4.67 -4.22 -11.28
N ILE A 13 4.24 -4.65 -12.47
CA ILE A 13 4.13 -3.79 -13.67
C ILE A 13 3.12 -2.67 -13.43
N LEU A 14 1.94 -2.98 -12.92
CA LEU A 14 0.92 -1.99 -12.62
C LEU A 14 1.35 -1.06 -11.48
N GLY A 15 2.06 -1.58 -10.49
CA GLY A 15 2.63 -0.84 -9.37
C GLY A 15 3.82 0.06 -9.73
N GLY A 16 4.41 -0.11 -10.93
CA GLY A 16 5.48 0.74 -11.44
C GLY A 16 6.90 0.26 -11.11
N TYR A 17 7.08 -1.01 -10.77
CA TYR A 17 8.39 -1.62 -10.52
C TYR A 17 8.52 -2.99 -11.22
N PRO A 18 8.47 -3.00 -12.56
CA PRO A 18 8.52 -4.24 -13.32
C PRO A 18 9.80 -5.03 -13.06
N PRO A 19 9.78 -6.37 -13.16
CA PRO A 19 10.97 -7.19 -13.01
C PRO A 19 12.11 -6.72 -13.90
N ALA A 20 13.34 -6.86 -13.43
CA ALA A 20 14.52 -6.49 -14.20
C ALA A 20 14.57 -7.25 -15.56
N GLY A 21 14.81 -6.53 -16.65
CA GLY A 21 14.86 -7.10 -17.99
C GLY A 21 13.50 -7.42 -18.61
N ALA A 22 12.38 -7.11 -17.96
CA ALA A 22 11.05 -7.34 -18.51
C ALA A 22 10.83 -6.54 -19.82
N LYS A 23 10.32 -7.23 -20.84
CA LYS A 23 9.89 -6.59 -22.09
C LYS A 23 8.40 -6.25 -21.97
N LEU A 24 8.11 -4.96 -21.86
CA LEU A 24 6.75 -4.46 -21.72
C LEU A 24 6.19 -3.98 -23.07
N SER A 25 4.96 -4.39 -23.38
CA SER A 25 4.20 -3.94 -24.54
C SER A 25 2.72 -3.79 -24.17
N GLY A 26 1.98 -2.99 -24.94
CA GLY A 26 0.58 -2.70 -24.68
C GLY A 26 0.37 -1.34 -24.05
N GLU A 27 -0.76 -1.14 -23.39
CA GLU A 27 -1.18 0.15 -22.82
C GLU A 27 -1.84 -0.08 -21.47
N ILE A 28 -1.59 0.83 -20.53
CA ILE A 28 -2.31 0.93 -19.25
C ILE A 28 -3.10 2.23 -19.28
N ARG A 29 -4.41 2.17 -18.98
CA ARG A 29 -5.25 3.35 -18.82
C ARG A 29 -5.89 3.37 -17.44
N LEU A 30 -5.86 4.51 -16.81
CA LEU A 30 -6.59 4.79 -15.57
C LEU A 30 -7.52 5.98 -15.81
N LYS A 31 -8.83 5.79 -15.61
CA LYS A 31 -9.85 6.82 -15.92
C LYS A 31 -9.73 7.42 -17.33
N GLY A 32 -9.39 6.60 -18.31
CA GLY A 32 -9.18 7.01 -19.71
C GLY A 32 -7.82 7.64 -20.01
N ALA A 33 -7.04 8.06 -19.01
CA ALA A 33 -5.69 8.58 -19.19
C ALA A 33 -4.67 7.45 -19.34
N ALA A 34 -3.81 7.55 -20.37
CA ALA A 34 -2.73 6.59 -20.56
C ALA A 34 -1.63 6.78 -19.49
N LEU A 35 -1.18 5.68 -18.91
CA LEU A 35 -0.05 5.64 -17.98
C LEU A 35 1.18 5.08 -18.70
N PRO A 36 2.36 5.73 -18.59
CA PRO A 36 3.57 5.25 -19.24
C PRO A 36 3.95 3.84 -18.77
N LEU A 37 4.25 2.94 -19.70
CA LEU A 37 4.79 1.61 -19.39
C LEU A 37 6.29 1.67 -19.06
N LYS A 38 7.02 2.62 -19.67
CA LYS A 38 8.46 2.82 -19.46
C LYS A 38 8.71 4.17 -18.81
N GLY A 39 9.74 4.25 -17.98
CA GLY A 39 10.10 5.50 -17.29
C GLY A 39 9.10 5.94 -16.19
N SER A 40 8.14 5.08 -15.84
CA SER A 40 7.26 5.27 -14.70
C SER A 40 7.75 4.42 -13.54
N ASP A 41 7.71 4.99 -12.35
CA ASP A 41 8.07 4.32 -11.11
C ASP A 41 6.86 4.23 -10.15
N ALA A 42 7.04 3.58 -9.02
CA ALA A 42 6.00 3.43 -8.01
C ALA A 42 5.49 4.79 -7.48
N ARG A 43 6.36 5.82 -7.42
CA ARG A 43 5.96 7.17 -7.02
C ARG A 43 5.01 7.81 -8.04
N ALA A 44 5.33 7.66 -9.33
CA ALA A 44 4.46 8.15 -10.41
C ALA A 44 3.10 7.43 -10.40
N ARG A 45 3.07 6.11 -10.13
CA ARG A 45 1.81 5.35 -9.98
C ARG A 45 0.97 5.82 -8.80
N ARG A 46 1.59 6.04 -7.64
CA ARG A 46 0.89 6.61 -6.47
C ARG A 46 0.30 7.97 -6.76
N ARG A 47 1.06 8.87 -7.41
CA ARG A 47 0.58 10.20 -7.82
C ARG A 47 -0.55 10.14 -8.85
N ALA A 48 -0.60 9.09 -9.66
CA ALA A 48 -1.70 8.84 -10.60
C ALA A 48 -2.95 8.24 -9.93
N GLY A 49 -2.94 7.98 -8.63
CA GLY A 49 -4.07 7.42 -7.88
C GLY A 49 -4.08 5.89 -7.78
N ILE A 50 -2.92 5.24 -7.92
CA ILE A 50 -2.79 3.78 -7.71
C ILE A 50 -2.20 3.52 -6.33
N GLY A 51 -2.98 2.86 -5.45
CA GLY A 51 -2.49 2.29 -4.20
C GLY A 51 -2.01 0.86 -4.43
N HIS A 52 -1.03 0.40 -3.65
CA HIS A 52 -0.51 -0.96 -3.77
C HIS A 52 -0.21 -1.61 -2.43
N VAL A 53 -0.91 -2.70 -2.14
CA VAL A 53 -0.64 -3.63 -1.04
C VAL A 53 0.08 -4.83 -1.64
N PRO A 54 1.40 -4.97 -1.46
CA PRO A 54 2.19 -6.03 -2.09
C PRO A 54 1.93 -7.40 -1.49
N GLU A 55 2.36 -8.46 -2.20
CA GLU A 55 2.23 -9.84 -1.74
C GLU A 55 3.13 -10.15 -0.53
N ASP A 56 4.32 -9.58 -0.50
CA ASP A 56 5.23 -9.69 0.63
C ASP A 56 5.41 -8.33 1.32
N ARG A 57 4.66 -8.16 2.41
CA ARG A 57 4.70 -6.92 3.20
C ARG A 57 6.06 -6.63 3.84
N GLN A 58 6.84 -7.66 4.15
CA GLN A 58 8.12 -7.50 4.84
C GLN A 58 9.26 -7.11 3.91
N VAL A 59 9.17 -7.51 2.65
CA VAL A 59 10.18 -7.20 1.62
C VAL A 59 9.81 -5.94 0.84
N GLU A 60 8.54 -5.76 0.51
CA GLU A 60 8.08 -4.72 -0.41
C GLU A 60 7.18 -3.67 0.26
N GLY A 61 6.51 -4.05 1.34
CA GLY A 61 5.47 -3.22 1.97
C GLY A 61 5.97 -2.33 3.10
N LEU A 62 6.98 -2.77 3.85
CA LEU A 62 7.48 -2.12 5.06
C LEU A 62 9.01 -2.04 5.05
N ILE A 63 9.54 -1.04 5.72
CA ILE A 63 10.93 -1.02 6.16
C ILE A 63 10.93 -1.50 7.61
N MET A 64 11.43 -2.72 7.86
CA MET A 64 11.25 -3.45 9.11
C MET A 64 11.86 -2.74 10.32
N ASP A 65 12.96 -1.99 10.14
CA ASP A 65 13.60 -1.23 11.21
C ASP A 65 12.97 0.16 11.45
N PHE A 66 12.13 0.64 10.52
CA PHE A 66 11.40 1.88 10.70
C PHE A 66 10.23 1.70 11.66
N THR A 67 9.88 2.77 12.34
CA THR A 67 8.71 2.84 13.23
C THR A 67 7.40 2.71 12.45
N ALA A 68 6.30 2.46 13.17
CA ALA A 68 4.99 2.39 12.57
C ALA A 68 4.60 3.72 11.90
N TRP A 69 4.92 4.88 12.51
CA TRP A 69 4.60 6.18 11.92
C TRP A 69 5.41 6.48 10.66
N GLU A 70 6.69 6.10 10.60
CA GLU A 70 7.50 6.23 9.38
C GLU A 70 6.96 5.34 8.26
N ASN A 71 6.61 4.09 8.57
CA ASN A 71 6.00 3.18 7.62
C ASN A 71 4.61 3.62 7.15
N ALA A 72 3.81 4.27 8.00
CA ALA A 72 2.50 4.79 7.63
C ALA A 72 2.55 5.93 6.60
N ALA A 73 3.69 6.62 6.48
CA ALA A 73 3.94 7.66 5.47
C ALA A 73 4.84 7.19 4.32
N PHE A 74 5.40 5.97 4.39
CA PHE A 74 6.34 5.47 3.40
C PHE A 74 5.77 5.50 1.98
N GLY A 75 6.48 6.19 1.08
CA GLY A 75 6.05 6.41 -0.30
C GLY A 75 5.07 7.57 -0.52
N TYR A 76 4.63 8.24 0.57
CA TYR A 76 3.73 9.40 0.56
C TYR A 76 4.27 10.58 1.38
N HIS A 77 5.50 10.48 1.87
CA HIS A 77 6.16 11.49 2.72
C HIS A 77 6.28 12.86 2.04
N ASP A 78 6.18 12.93 0.71
CA ASP A 78 6.19 14.15 -0.10
C ASP A 78 4.77 14.71 -0.39
N ALA A 79 3.73 14.16 0.22
CA ALA A 79 2.38 14.69 0.09
C ALA A 79 2.28 16.09 0.74
N PRO A 80 1.50 17.02 0.16
CA PRO A 80 1.42 18.40 0.64
C PRO A 80 1.10 18.52 2.14
N GLU A 81 0.25 17.67 2.67
CA GLU A 81 -0.14 17.63 4.09
C GLU A 81 1.00 17.22 5.03
N PHE A 82 2.08 16.66 4.49
CA PHE A 82 3.28 16.24 5.22
C PHE A 82 4.47 17.15 5.00
N GLN A 83 4.25 18.32 4.40
CA GLN A 83 5.29 19.28 4.12
C GLN A 83 5.11 20.57 4.92
N ASN A 84 6.21 21.09 5.46
CA ASN A 84 6.30 22.42 6.03
C ASN A 84 7.39 23.20 5.28
N GLY A 85 6.99 23.92 4.23
CA GLY A 85 7.90 24.54 3.29
C GLY A 85 8.73 23.49 2.53
N LEU A 86 10.05 23.50 2.70
CA LEU A 86 10.97 22.54 2.07
C LEU A 86 11.28 21.32 2.95
N LEU A 87 10.75 21.26 4.15
CA LEU A 87 11.02 20.20 5.12
C LEU A 87 9.80 19.32 5.33
N MET A 88 10.04 18.05 5.67
CA MET A 88 8.95 17.16 6.10
C MET A 88 8.42 17.59 7.48
N ASP A 89 7.11 17.61 7.63
CA ASP A 89 6.44 17.81 8.91
C ASP A 89 6.25 16.47 9.63
N ASN A 90 7.26 16.09 10.40
CA ASN A 90 7.24 14.84 11.17
C ASN A 90 6.09 14.81 12.21
N ALA A 91 5.66 15.97 12.71
CA ALA A 91 4.54 16.03 13.64
C ALA A 91 3.22 15.71 12.94
N ALA A 92 2.99 16.26 11.74
CA ALA A 92 1.83 15.95 10.92
C ALA A 92 1.81 14.47 10.50
N ILE A 93 2.95 13.93 10.04
CA ILE A 93 3.08 12.50 9.67
C ILE A 93 2.76 11.60 10.87
N ARG A 94 3.30 11.92 12.04
CA ARG A 94 3.08 11.12 13.26
C ARG A 94 1.63 11.19 13.74
N ALA A 95 0.99 12.35 13.65
CA ALA A 95 -0.41 12.53 13.99
C ALA A 95 -1.34 11.72 13.06
N ASP A 96 -1.08 11.73 11.75
CA ASP A 96 -1.77 10.93 10.76
C ASP A 96 -1.61 9.42 11.05
N ALA A 97 -0.40 8.97 11.36
CA ALA A 97 -0.12 7.58 11.71
C ALA A 97 -0.87 7.13 12.98
N ILE A 98 -0.95 7.97 14.01
CA ILE A 98 -1.75 7.68 15.23
C ILE A 98 -3.23 7.48 14.87
N GLY A 99 -3.76 8.31 13.97
CA GLY A 99 -5.11 8.16 13.44
C GLY A 99 -5.32 6.80 12.74
N LYS A 100 -4.41 6.42 11.85
CA LYS A 100 -4.41 5.14 11.15
C LYS A 100 -4.33 3.94 12.11
N ILE A 101 -3.40 3.98 13.06
CA ILE A 101 -3.23 2.96 14.10
C ILE A 101 -4.53 2.72 14.84
N LYS A 102 -5.23 3.80 15.22
CA LYS A 102 -6.52 3.71 15.90
C LYS A 102 -7.63 3.13 15.02
N ARG A 103 -7.80 3.65 13.79
CA ARG A 103 -8.89 3.23 12.89
C ARG A 103 -8.76 1.78 12.44
N PHE A 104 -7.53 1.30 12.23
CA PHE A 104 -7.25 -0.06 11.80
C PHE A 104 -6.96 -1.02 12.95
N ASP A 105 -7.13 -0.57 14.20
CA ASP A 105 -6.87 -1.38 15.41
C ASP A 105 -5.50 -2.07 15.38
N VAL A 106 -4.44 -1.31 15.07
CA VAL A 106 -3.07 -1.82 15.12
C VAL A 106 -2.65 -2.00 16.57
N ARG A 107 -2.13 -3.17 16.92
CA ARG A 107 -1.74 -3.52 18.29
C ARG A 107 -0.28 -3.96 18.38
N PRO A 108 0.49 -3.44 19.36
CA PRO A 108 0.13 -2.40 20.32
C PRO A 108 -0.05 -1.04 19.64
N PRO A 109 -0.86 -0.10 20.20
CA PRO A 109 -1.11 1.20 19.59
C PRO A 109 0.05 2.17 19.84
N ASN A 110 1.25 1.76 19.49
CA ASN A 110 2.48 2.51 19.69
C ASN A 110 3.06 2.93 18.33
N PRO A 111 2.97 4.21 17.93
CA PRO A 111 3.50 4.68 16.67
C PRO A 111 5.03 4.61 16.58
N ASP A 112 5.73 4.63 17.70
CA ASP A 112 7.19 4.64 17.77
C ASP A 112 7.81 3.23 17.80
N LEU A 113 6.98 2.19 17.82
CA LEU A 113 7.45 0.81 17.75
C LEU A 113 7.90 0.47 16.33
N ALA A 114 9.09 -0.16 16.20
CA ALA A 114 9.60 -0.61 14.91
C ALA A 114 8.70 -1.70 14.30
N ALA A 115 8.55 -1.67 12.97
CA ALA A 115 7.64 -2.57 12.24
C ALA A 115 7.92 -4.04 12.51
N LYS A 116 9.19 -4.44 12.69
CA LYS A 116 9.60 -5.82 13.02
C LYS A 116 9.02 -6.34 14.34
N ASN A 117 8.63 -5.47 15.25
CA ASN A 117 8.10 -5.82 16.57
C ASN A 117 6.57 -5.98 16.59
N PHE A 118 5.89 -5.77 15.46
CA PHE A 118 4.47 -6.07 15.31
C PHE A 118 4.25 -7.49 14.80
N SER A 119 3.13 -8.10 15.18
CA SER A 119 2.68 -9.36 14.56
C SER A 119 2.41 -9.16 13.07
N GLY A 120 2.44 -10.26 12.29
CA GLY A 120 2.16 -10.22 10.85
C GLY A 120 0.83 -9.57 10.50
N GLY A 121 -0.22 -9.82 11.29
CA GLY A 121 -1.52 -9.17 11.10
C GLY A 121 -1.48 -7.66 11.33
N ASN A 122 -0.74 -7.18 12.33
CA ASN A 122 -0.60 -5.75 12.59
C ASN A 122 0.31 -5.07 11.56
N GLN A 123 1.36 -5.73 11.09
CA GLN A 123 2.16 -5.27 9.95
C GLN A 123 1.27 -5.07 8.71
N GLN A 124 0.41 -6.04 8.40
CA GLN A 124 -0.51 -5.95 7.27
C GLN A 124 -1.50 -4.80 7.43
N LYS A 125 -2.05 -4.58 8.64
CA LYS A 125 -2.93 -3.46 8.93
C LYS A 125 -2.25 -2.10 8.67
N ILE A 126 -0.96 -1.94 9.00
CA ILE A 126 -0.19 -0.71 8.72
C ILE A 126 -0.11 -0.46 7.21
N VAL A 127 0.23 -1.50 6.41
CA VAL A 127 0.32 -1.38 4.95
C VAL A 127 -1.05 -1.04 4.35
N VAL A 128 -2.09 -1.78 4.73
CA VAL A 128 -3.46 -1.55 4.23
C VAL A 128 -3.96 -0.15 4.62
N ALA A 129 -3.75 0.28 5.87
CA ALA A 129 -4.14 1.61 6.33
C ALA A 129 -3.48 2.71 5.49
N ARG A 130 -2.17 2.58 5.22
CA ARG A 130 -1.41 3.52 4.40
C ARG A 130 -2.02 3.68 3.01
N GLU A 131 -2.30 2.56 2.34
CA GLU A 131 -2.76 2.58 0.95
C GLU A 131 -4.24 2.96 0.83
N VAL A 132 -5.10 2.45 1.71
CA VAL A 132 -6.56 2.69 1.66
C VAL A 132 -6.91 4.14 1.99
N GLU A 133 -6.28 4.74 3.00
CA GLU A 133 -6.60 6.10 3.43
C GLU A 133 -6.14 7.19 2.45
N ARG A 134 -5.33 6.84 1.47
CA ARG A 134 -5.03 7.70 0.32
C ARG A 134 -6.18 7.78 -0.68
N ASN A 135 -7.26 7.02 -0.45
CA ASN A 135 -8.45 6.98 -1.29
C ASN A 135 -8.10 6.78 -2.79
N PRO A 136 -7.33 5.74 -3.12
CA PRO A 136 -6.85 5.53 -4.48
C PRO A 136 -8.01 5.30 -5.46
N ASP A 137 -7.80 5.60 -6.74
CA ASP A 137 -8.74 5.26 -7.81
C ASP A 137 -8.66 3.79 -8.22
N LEU A 138 -7.48 3.21 -8.09
CA LEU A 138 -7.21 1.78 -8.26
C LEU A 138 -6.38 1.29 -7.07
N LEU A 139 -6.86 0.27 -6.38
CA LEU A 139 -6.10 -0.44 -5.35
C LEU A 139 -5.67 -1.81 -5.88
N LEU A 140 -4.35 -2.01 -5.99
CA LEU A 140 -3.71 -3.28 -6.29
C LEU A 140 -3.46 -4.02 -4.98
N ILE A 141 -3.87 -5.30 -4.89
CA ILE A 141 -3.73 -6.07 -3.65
C ILE A 141 -3.24 -7.46 -3.98
N GLY A 142 -2.07 -7.80 -3.46
CA GLY A 142 -1.52 -9.15 -3.49
C GLY A 142 -1.63 -9.84 -2.13
N GLN A 143 -2.24 -11.03 -2.09
CA GLN A 143 -2.27 -11.93 -0.93
C GLN A 143 -2.58 -11.23 0.42
N PRO A 144 -3.65 -10.44 0.57
CA PRO A 144 -3.86 -9.54 1.71
C PRO A 144 -3.90 -10.26 3.06
N THR A 145 -4.23 -11.55 3.08
CA THR A 145 -4.39 -12.35 4.31
C THR A 145 -3.28 -13.37 4.53
N ARG A 146 -2.25 -13.37 3.69
CA ARG A 146 -1.13 -14.30 3.82
C ARG A 146 -0.38 -14.08 5.14
N GLY A 147 -0.28 -15.12 5.97
CA GLY A 147 0.39 -15.07 7.27
C GLY A 147 -0.25 -14.08 8.25
N VAL A 148 -1.58 -13.96 8.18
CA VAL A 148 -2.39 -13.11 9.06
C VAL A 148 -3.33 -13.99 9.85
N ASP A 149 -3.51 -13.67 11.14
CA ASP A 149 -4.47 -14.35 11.99
C ASP A 149 -5.92 -14.01 11.60
N ILE A 150 -6.86 -14.91 11.95
CA ILE A 150 -8.28 -14.77 11.59
C ILE A 150 -8.86 -13.45 12.14
N GLY A 151 -8.45 -13.03 13.33
CA GLY A 151 -8.95 -11.81 13.95
C GLY A 151 -8.56 -10.53 13.21
N ALA A 152 -7.43 -10.54 12.48
CA ALA A 152 -7.00 -9.39 11.69
C ALA A 152 -7.62 -9.34 10.29
N ILE A 153 -8.14 -10.46 9.76
CA ILE A 153 -8.69 -10.56 8.40
C ILE A 153 -9.84 -9.55 8.19
N GLU A 154 -10.72 -9.41 9.15
CA GLU A 154 -11.87 -8.51 9.07
C GLU A 154 -11.43 -7.04 8.94
N PHE A 155 -10.40 -6.64 9.72
CA PHE A 155 -9.82 -5.28 9.65
C PHE A 155 -9.11 -4.99 8.33
N ILE A 156 -8.72 -6.03 7.59
CA ILE A 156 -8.12 -5.91 6.27
C ILE A 156 -9.21 -5.83 5.19
N HIS A 157 -10.22 -6.69 5.25
CA HIS A 157 -11.25 -6.79 4.21
C HIS A 157 -12.25 -5.62 4.25
N LYS A 158 -12.71 -5.19 5.44
CA LYS A 158 -13.70 -4.10 5.56
C LYS A 158 -13.31 -2.83 4.81
N PRO A 159 -12.11 -2.26 4.98
CA PRO A 159 -11.72 -1.04 4.27
C PRO A 159 -11.58 -1.24 2.75
N ILE A 160 -11.17 -2.43 2.29
CA ILE A 160 -11.11 -2.77 0.87
C ILE A 160 -12.53 -2.79 0.27
N ILE A 161 -13.46 -3.43 0.97
CA ILE A 161 -14.88 -3.48 0.57
C ILE A 161 -15.47 -2.08 0.55
N ALA A 162 -15.17 -1.25 1.54
CA ALA A 162 -15.63 0.13 1.60
C ALA A 162 -15.15 0.98 0.41
N LEU A 163 -13.90 0.80 -0.04
CA LEU A 163 -13.40 1.44 -1.26
C LEU A 163 -14.17 0.98 -2.50
N ARG A 164 -14.40 -0.34 -2.65
CA ARG A 164 -15.19 -0.90 -3.75
C ARG A 164 -16.61 -0.27 -3.78
N ASP A 165 -17.25 -0.17 -2.63
CA ASP A 165 -18.62 0.36 -2.51
C ASP A 165 -18.68 1.87 -2.81
N GLN A 166 -17.56 2.57 -2.72
CA GLN A 166 -17.38 3.96 -3.18
C GLN A 166 -17.10 4.06 -4.69
N GLY A 167 -17.12 2.94 -5.43
CA GLY A 167 -16.88 2.92 -6.87
C GLY A 167 -15.39 2.91 -7.27
N LYS A 168 -14.49 2.62 -6.33
CA LYS A 168 -13.05 2.48 -6.64
C LYS A 168 -12.76 1.13 -7.29
N ALA A 169 -11.79 1.12 -8.20
CA ALA A 169 -11.34 -0.11 -8.82
C ALA A 169 -10.43 -0.91 -7.85
N ILE A 170 -10.68 -2.22 -7.74
CA ILE A 170 -9.88 -3.13 -6.91
C ILE A 170 -9.38 -4.27 -7.80
N LEU A 171 -8.07 -4.47 -7.85
CA LEU A 171 -7.45 -5.65 -8.44
C LEU A 171 -6.88 -6.50 -7.31
N LEU A 172 -7.56 -7.59 -7.00
CA LEU A 172 -7.17 -8.53 -5.95
C LEU A 172 -6.56 -9.78 -6.56
N VAL A 173 -5.36 -10.13 -6.12
CA VAL A 173 -4.70 -11.41 -6.38
C VAL A 173 -4.65 -12.19 -5.07
N SER A 174 -5.30 -13.35 -5.07
CA SER A 174 -5.28 -14.29 -3.95
C SER A 174 -5.26 -15.73 -4.47
N VAL A 175 -4.52 -16.60 -3.83
CA VAL A 175 -4.47 -18.04 -4.07
C VAL A 175 -4.94 -18.81 -2.84
#